data_ca2144b90da3faf0368e08998268ccf8
#
_entry.id   ca2144b90da3faf0368e08998268ccf8
#
_cell.length_a   1.000
_cell.length_b   1.000
_cell.length_c   1.000
_cell.angle_alpha   90.00
_cell.angle_beta   90.00
_cell.angle_gamma   90.00
#
_symmetry.space_group_name_H-M   'P 1'
#
loop_
_entity.id
_entity.type
_entity.pdbx_description
1 polymer ?
#
loop_
_entity_poly.entity_id
_entity_poly.type
_entity_poly.pdbx_seq_one_letter_code
_entity_poly.pdbx_strand_id
1 'polypeptide(L)'
;MEYNPYALTGKTILVTGASSGIGRAVAIECSRLGAHVILSARNKEKLEETLKMMEGHGHQVIECDLSKEKEVSLLIDEVPEIQGVVNNAGTTMTVPVPFIKFNVLSDLLKVNTIAPIMILSGLVKKKKLRANSSVVFTSSVSGLGRVSPGNTMYAATKGAVSTFVMGAAKELASKGIRVNAVCPGMTETDIMSHLAASEEQLEEDRKTFPLKRYGKPEEIAWAIIYLLSDASAWVTGTNLLIDGGRCLK
;
A
#
# COMPACT_ATOMS: atom_id res chain seq x y z
N MET A 1 16.48 -16.59 20.57
CA MET A 1 15.24 -16.22 19.83
C MET A 1 14.89 -17.38 18.91
N GLU A 2 13.64 -17.79 18.90
CA GLU A 2 13.16 -18.81 17.96
C GLU A 2 13.28 -18.28 16.51
N TYR A 3 13.71 -19.13 15.59
CA TYR A 3 13.87 -18.74 14.18
C TYR A 3 12.52 -18.39 13.54
N ASN A 4 12.35 -17.14 13.15
CA ASN A 4 11.16 -16.66 12.45
C ASN A 4 11.57 -15.73 11.30
N PRO A 5 11.55 -16.19 10.04
CA PRO A 5 11.92 -15.37 8.88
C PRO A 5 10.93 -14.23 8.57
N TYR A 6 9.75 -14.23 9.21
CA TYR A 6 8.74 -13.16 9.09
C TYR A 6 8.91 -12.09 10.17
N ALA A 7 9.78 -12.28 11.16
CA ALA A 7 10.00 -11.30 12.21
C ALA A 7 10.45 -9.95 11.64
N LEU A 8 9.93 -8.88 12.22
CA LEU A 8 10.27 -7.50 11.86
C LEU A 8 10.98 -6.77 13.00
N THR A 9 11.44 -7.52 14.01
CA THR A 9 12.13 -6.99 15.18
C THR A 9 13.34 -6.13 14.75
N GLY A 10 13.41 -4.92 15.31
CA GLY A 10 14.47 -3.96 15.02
C GLY A 10 14.33 -3.24 13.67
N LYS A 11 13.28 -3.51 12.90
CA LYS A 11 12.98 -2.76 11.67
C LYS A 11 12.07 -1.58 11.98
N THR A 12 12.35 -0.42 11.40
CA THR A 12 11.45 0.74 11.38
C THR A 12 10.79 0.80 10.01
N ILE A 13 9.47 0.89 9.97
CA ILE A 13 8.66 0.78 8.76
C ILE A 13 7.72 1.98 8.66
N LEU A 14 7.80 2.72 7.54
CA LEU A 14 6.82 3.76 7.19
C LEU A 14 5.61 3.11 6.52
N VAL A 15 4.40 3.40 7.02
CA VAL A 15 3.13 2.96 6.41
C VAL A 15 2.28 4.17 6.07
N THR A 16 2.05 4.42 4.79
CA THR A 16 1.12 5.47 4.34
C THR A 16 -0.31 4.95 4.24
N GLY A 17 -1.30 5.82 4.53
CA GLY A 17 -2.70 5.40 4.60
C GLY A 17 -3.00 4.50 5.81
N ALA A 18 -2.25 4.66 6.90
CA ALA A 18 -2.35 3.82 8.10
C ALA A 18 -3.58 4.10 8.97
N SER A 19 -4.45 5.04 8.59
CA SER A 19 -5.64 5.44 9.37
C SER A 19 -6.82 4.48 9.24
N SER A 20 -6.85 3.59 8.23
CA SER A 20 -7.95 2.66 7.99
C SER A 20 -7.57 1.51 7.05
N GLY A 21 -8.46 0.53 6.90
CA GLY A 21 -8.38 -0.54 5.92
C GLY A 21 -7.06 -1.30 5.93
N ILE A 22 -6.50 -1.56 4.75
CA ILE A 22 -5.25 -2.33 4.59
C ILE A 22 -4.09 -1.66 5.35
N GLY A 23 -3.94 -0.32 5.27
CA GLY A 23 -2.84 0.37 5.94
C GLY A 23 -2.89 0.25 7.46
N ARG A 24 -4.08 0.32 8.06
CA ARG A 24 -4.29 0.06 9.50
C ARG A 24 -3.90 -1.37 9.86
N ALA A 25 -4.38 -2.34 9.09
CA ALA A 25 -4.04 -3.75 9.31
C ALA A 25 -2.52 -3.99 9.21
N VAL A 26 -1.85 -3.40 8.21
CA VAL A 26 -0.39 -3.49 8.07
C VAL A 26 0.32 -2.91 9.30
N ALA A 27 -0.09 -1.73 9.78
CA ALA A 27 0.54 -1.10 10.93
C ALA A 27 0.42 -1.99 12.19
N ILE A 28 -0.78 -2.51 12.45
CA ILE A 28 -1.04 -3.41 13.59
C ILE A 28 -0.23 -4.70 13.47
N GLU A 29 -0.29 -5.39 12.32
CA GLU A 29 0.40 -6.66 12.14
C GLU A 29 1.94 -6.50 12.15
N CYS A 30 2.48 -5.41 11.59
CA CYS A 30 3.91 -5.11 11.70
C CYS A 30 4.34 -4.91 13.17
N SER A 31 3.52 -4.25 14.00
CA SER A 31 3.82 -4.04 15.41
C SER A 31 3.85 -5.37 16.19
N ARG A 32 2.92 -6.29 15.91
CA ARG A 32 2.88 -7.65 16.49
C ARG A 32 4.14 -8.47 16.18
N LEU A 33 4.77 -8.18 15.05
CA LEU A 33 6.03 -8.84 14.65
C LEU A 33 7.28 -8.07 15.09
N GLY A 34 7.13 -7.08 15.97
CA GLY A 34 8.23 -6.37 16.63
C GLY A 34 8.80 -5.20 15.85
N ALA A 35 8.11 -4.70 14.81
CA ALA A 35 8.54 -3.50 14.12
C ALA A 35 8.21 -2.22 14.89
N HIS A 36 9.05 -1.19 14.75
CA HIS A 36 8.66 0.19 15.00
C HIS A 36 7.96 0.74 13.74
N VAL A 37 6.76 1.28 13.89
CA VAL A 37 5.98 1.75 12.75
C VAL A 37 5.81 3.26 12.80
N ILE A 38 6.05 3.90 11.65
CA ILE A 38 5.71 5.31 11.40
C ILE A 38 4.41 5.30 10.61
N LEU A 39 3.33 5.74 11.27
CA LEU A 39 1.99 5.80 10.69
C LEU A 39 1.79 7.16 10.01
N SER A 40 1.40 7.18 8.75
CA SER A 40 1.10 8.42 8.04
C SER A 40 -0.24 8.39 7.32
N ALA A 41 -1.04 9.42 7.50
CA ALA A 41 -2.29 9.71 6.80
C ALA A 41 -2.74 11.16 7.08
N ARG A 42 -3.84 11.59 6.45
CA ARG A 42 -4.41 12.95 6.59
C ARG A 42 -5.18 13.17 7.89
N ASN A 43 -5.71 12.11 8.49
CA ASN A 43 -6.57 12.21 9.69
C ASN A 43 -5.78 11.71 10.89
N LYS A 44 -5.34 12.64 11.71
CA LYS A 44 -4.52 12.39 12.90
C LYS A 44 -5.28 11.57 13.95
N GLU A 45 -6.55 11.87 14.18
CA GLU A 45 -7.37 11.17 15.18
C GLU A 45 -7.46 9.67 14.84
N LYS A 46 -7.72 9.34 13.56
CA LYS A 46 -7.76 7.95 13.09
C LYS A 46 -6.38 7.26 13.13
N LEU A 47 -5.29 8.01 12.97
CA LEU A 47 -3.94 7.46 13.17
C LEU A 47 -3.69 7.13 14.64
N GLU A 48 -4.14 7.97 15.56
CA GLU A 48 -4.05 7.73 17.01
C GLU A 48 -4.94 6.56 17.45
N GLU A 49 -6.11 6.37 16.83
CA GLU A 49 -6.91 5.15 17.01
C GLU A 49 -6.13 3.90 16.60
N THR A 50 -5.50 3.93 15.43
CA THR A 50 -4.67 2.82 14.94
C THR A 50 -3.51 2.56 15.90
N LEU A 51 -2.83 3.60 16.37
CA LEU A 51 -1.72 3.52 17.32
C LEU A 51 -2.14 2.80 18.63
N LYS A 52 -3.35 3.07 19.14
CA LYS A 52 -3.88 2.40 20.34
C LYS A 52 -4.14 0.91 20.17
N MET A 53 -4.28 0.43 18.94
CA MET A 53 -4.50 -1.00 18.61
C MET A 53 -3.20 -1.77 18.40
N MET A 54 -2.05 -1.07 18.39
CA MET A 54 -0.75 -1.65 18.10
C MET A 54 -0.08 -2.19 19.35
N GLU A 55 0.82 -3.16 19.15
CA GLU A 55 1.62 -3.77 20.20
C GLU A 55 3.02 -3.17 20.25
N GLY A 56 3.62 -3.12 21.44
CA GLY A 56 4.96 -2.58 21.64
C GLY A 56 4.98 -1.07 21.88
N HIS A 57 6.12 -0.44 21.58
CA HIS A 57 6.35 0.99 21.83
C HIS A 57 7.27 1.60 20.77
N GLY A 58 7.43 2.93 20.78
CA GLY A 58 8.30 3.64 19.84
C GLY A 58 7.69 3.89 18.47
N HIS A 59 6.38 3.62 18.31
CA HIS A 59 5.67 4.00 17.09
C HIS A 59 5.49 5.51 17.01
N GLN A 60 5.41 6.04 15.80
CA GLN A 60 5.28 7.49 15.54
C GLN A 60 4.11 7.77 14.62
N VAL A 61 3.47 8.92 14.81
CA VAL A 61 2.40 9.41 13.93
C VAL A 61 2.90 10.66 13.23
N ILE A 62 2.85 10.67 11.89
CA ILE A 62 3.15 11.84 11.05
C ILE A 62 1.93 12.12 10.18
N GLU A 63 1.24 13.23 10.44
CA GLU A 63 0.15 13.69 9.61
C GLU A 63 0.69 14.17 8.26
N CYS A 64 0.10 13.70 7.14
CA CYS A 64 0.51 14.08 5.80
C CYS A 64 -0.64 13.92 4.80
N ASP A 65 -0.94 14.98 4.07
CA ASP A 65 -1.78 14.94 2.88
C ASP A 65 -0.91 14.71 1.64
N LEU A 66 -0.95 13.48 1.13
CA LEU A 66 -0.16 13.07 -0.03
C LEU A 66 -0.56 13.78 -1.35
N SER A 67 -1.66 14.54 -1.38
CA SER A 67 -2.00 15.39 -2.52
C SER A 67 -1.15 16.68 -2.58
N LYS A 68 -0.43 16.98 -1.50
CA LYS A 68 0.35 18.21 -1.31
C LYS A 68 1.85 17.93 -1.32
N GLU A 69 2.53 18.38 -2.35
CA GLU A 69 3.97 18.17 -2.54
C GLU A 69 4.82 18.61 -1.34
N LYS A 70 4.47 19.75 -0.73
CA LYS A 70 5.17 20.26 0.44
C LYS A 70 5.08 19.31 1.65
N GLU A 71 3.89 18.75 1.89
CA GLU A 71 3.69 17.81 2.99
C GLU A 71 4.42 16.49 2.74
N VAL A 72 4.44 16.00 1.49
CA VAL A 72 5.25 14.83 1.10
C VAL A 72 6.74 15.09 1.35
N SER A 73 7.24 16.31 1.03
CA SER A 73 8.63 16.67 1.30
C SER A 73 8.94 16.69 2.79
N LEU A 74 8.04 17.25 3.62
CA LEU A 74 8.18 17.26 5.08
C LEU A 74 8.16 15.86 5.66
N LEU A 75 7.24 14.99 5.21
CA LEU A 75 7.22 13.58 5.62
C LEU A 75 8.57 12.91 5.36
N ILE A 76 9.14 13.10 4.15
CA ILE A 76 10.46 12.55 3.81
C ILE A 76 11.54 13.10 4.75
N ASP A 77 11.44 14.36 5.17
CA ASP A 77 12.41 15.00 6.07
C ASP A 77 12.31 14.50 7.51
N GLU A 78 11.10 14.25 8.00
CA GLU A 78 10.85 13.80 9.37
C GLU A 78 11.18 12.32 9.56
N VAL A 79 10.96 11.48 8.54
CA VAL A 79 11.25 10.03 8.62
C VAL A 79 12.75 9.81 8.91
N PRO A 80 13.12 9.03 9.94
CA PRO A 80 14.53 8.68 10.22
C PRO A 80 15.07 7.69 9.16
N GLU A 81 16.23 7.09 9.42
CA GLU A 81 16.65 5.92 8.63
C GLU A 81 15.75 4.73 8.93
N ILE A 82 15.24 4.07 7.88
CA ILE A 82 14.24 3.00 7.96
C ILE A 82 14.65 1.78 7.13
N GLN A 83 14.01 0.64 7.40
CA GLN A 83 14.22 -0.63 6.73
C GLN A 83 13.03 -1.06 5.88
N GLY A 84 11.88 -0.39 6.02
CA GLY A 84 10.69 -0.72 5.25
C GLY A 84 9.83 0.49 4.91
N VAL A 85 9.19 0.42 3.74
CA VAL A 85 8.17 1.39 3.32
C VAL A 85 6.98 0.65 2.75
N VAL A 86 5.79 0.99 3.22
CA VAL A 86 4.52 0.54 2.63
C VAL A 86 3.79 1.74 2.05
N ASN A 87 3.89 1.91 0.75
CA ASN A 87 3.16 2.89 -0.02
C ASN A 87 1.74 2.38 -0.27
N ASN A 88 0.86 2.50 0.73
CA ASN A 88 -0.48 1.94 0.69
C ASN A 88 -1.57 3.00 0.45
N ALA A 89 -1.35 4.26 0.84
CA ALA A 89 -2.35 5.31 0.65
C ALA A 89 -2.85 5.35 -0.80
N GLY A 90 -4.15 5.50 -0.94
CA GLY A 90 -4.78 5.59 -2.25
C GLY A 90 -6.25 5.98 -2.15
N THR A 91 -6.78 6.44 -3.26
CA THR A 91 -8.20 6.79 -3.40
C THR A 91 -8.72 6.28 -4.74
N THR A 92 -10.02 6.11 -4.84
CA THR A 92 -10.69 5.68 -6.07
C THR A 92 -11.85 6.60 -6.41
N MET A 93 -12.21 6.66 -7.67
CA MET A 93 -13.39 7.34 -8.15
C MET A 93 -13.89 6.66 -9.42
N THR A 94 -15.18 6.36 -9.45
CA THR A 94 -15.83 5.75 -10.61
C THR A 94 -16.40 6.84 -11.51
N VAL A 95 -15.82 7.02 -12.70
CA VAL A 95 -16.24 8.00 -13.70
C VAL A 95 -16.13 7.39 -15.09
N PRO A 96 -17.23 7.30 -15.86
CA PRO A 96 -17.19 6.87 -17.27
C PRO A 96 -16.33 7.80 -18.13
N VAL A 97 -15.65 7.25 -19.14
CA VAL A 97 -14.66 7.95 -19.97
C VAL A 97 -15.13 9.32 -20.50
N PRO A 98 -16.36 9.49 -21.01
CA PRO A 98 -16.82 10.79 -21.52
C PRO A 98 -16.94 11.90 -20.45
N PHE A 99 -16.96 11.53 -19.17
CA PHE A 99 -17.13 12.45 -18.04
C PHE A 99 -15.86 12.70 -17.25
N ILE A 100 -14.71 12.18 -17.72
CA ILE A 100 -13.42 12.40 -17.08
C ILE A 100 -13.04 13.89 -17.16
N LYS A 101 -12.75 14.48 -15.99
CA LYS A 101 -12.26 15.84 -15.87
C LYS A 101 -10.79 15.85 -15.51
N PHE A 102 -10.05 16.82 -16.06
CA PHE A 102 -8.59 16.95 -15.85
C PHE A 102 -8.21 17.02 -14.35
N ASN A 103 -8.90 17.83 -13.58
CA ASN A 103 -8.63 17.97 -12.14
C ASN A 103 -8.84 16.66 -11.39
N VAL A 104 -9.90 15.90 -11.69
CA VAL A 104 -10.20 14.62 -11.04
C VAL A 104 -9.09 13.58 -11.33
N LEU A 105 -8.69 13.45 -12.58
CA LEU A 105 -7.58 12.56 -12.96
C LEU A 105 -6.26 13.01 -12.32
N SER A 106 -5.98 14.32 -12.32
CA SER A 106 -4.79 14.89 -11.72
C SER A 106 -4.72 14.59 -10.21
N ASP A 107 -5.83 14.72 -9.48
CA ASP A 107 -5.87 14.46 -8.04
C ASP A 107 -5.71 12.97 -7.71
N LEU A 108 -6.29 12.08 -8.52
CA LEU A 108 -6.02 10.65 -8.42
C LEU A 108 -4.54 10.31 -8.64
N LEU A 109 -3.93 10.89 -9.67
CA LEU A 109 -2.51 10.67 -9.98
C LEU A 109 -1.60 11.18 -8.87
N LYS A 110 -1.88 12.35 -8.28
CA LYS A 110 -1.10 12.89 -7.17
C LYS A 110 -0.99 11.90 -6.01
N VAL A 111 -2.12 11.37 -5.56
CA VAL A 111 -2.17 10.48 -4.38
C VAL A 111 -1.70 9.07 -4.71
N ASN A 112 -2.21 8.49 -5.80
CA ASN A 112 -2.02 7.06 -6.09
C ASN A 112 -0.67 6.75 -6.75
N THR A 113 -0.06 7.74 -7.43
CA THR A 113 1.10 7.50 -8.29
C THR A 113 2.27 8.43 -7.96
N ILE A 114 2.05 9.75 -7.99
CA ILE A 114 3.14 10.72 -7.84
C ILE A 114 3.70 10.66 -6.42
N ALA A 115 2.86 10.79 -5.40
CA ALA A 115 3.32 10.81 -4.01
C ALA A 115 4.11 9.55 -3.61
N PRO A 116 3.65 8.30 -3.84
CA PRO A 116 4.43 7.12 -3.48
C PRO A 116 5.76 7.00 -4.25
N ILE A 117 5.82 7.46 -5.51
CA ILE A 117 7.07 7.53 -6.29
C ILE A 117 8.01 8.55 -5.66
N MET A 118 7.50 9.75 -5.30
CA MET A 118 8.30 10.81 -4.70
C MET A 118 8.80 10.45 -3.30
N ILE A 119 8.00 9.73 -2.50
CA ILE A 119 8.45 9.20 -1.21
C ILE A 119 9.64 8.27 -1.41
N LEU A 120 9.56 7.27 -2.29
CA LEU A 120 10.68 6.37 -2.57
C LEU A 120 11.90 7.16 -3.05
N SER A 121 11.73 8.01 -4.06
CA SER A 121 12.81 8.82 -4.64
C SER A 121 13.50 9.69 -3.58
N GLY A 122 12.72 10.38 -2.75
CA GLY A 122 13.24 11.27 -1.70
C GLY A 122 13.99 10.49 -0.60
N LEU A 123 13.45 9.36 -0.14
CA LEU A 123 14.11 8.52 0.85
C LEU A 123 15.42 7.93 0.34
N VAL A 124 15.48 7.50 -0.92
CA VAL A 124 16.72 7.04 -1.58
C VAL A 124 17.72 8.18 -1.71
N LYS A 125 17.30 9.36 -2.20
CA LYS A 125 18.14 10.54 -2.38
C LYS A 125 18.76 11.01 -1.06
N LYS A 126 17.97 10.98 0.01
CA LYS A 126 18.41 11.38 1.37
C LYS A 126 19.08 10.26 2.15
N LYS A 127 19.34 9.10 1.52
CA LYS A 127 19.97 7.92 2.13
C LYS A 127 19.25 7.41 3.39
N LYS A 128 17.93 7.56 3.45
CA LYS A 128 17.11 7.12 4.58
C LYS A 128 16.65 5.66 4.49
N LEU A 129 16.83 5.00 3.35
CA LEU A 129 16.67 3.56 3.20
C LEU A 129 18.02 2.87 3.41
N ARG A 130 18.10 2.04 4.45
CA ARG A 130 19.29 1.23 4.73
C ARG A 130 19.48 0.13 3.68
N ALA A 131 20.67 -0.43 3.61
CA ALA A 131 20.90 -1.67 2.84
C ALA A 131 19.93 -2.77 3.33
N ASN A 132 19.49 -3.63 2.43
CA ASN A 132 18.52 -4.70 2.68
C ASN A 132 17.10 -4.20 3.08
N SER A 133 16.77 -2.95 2.80
CA SER A 133 15.42 -2.44 2.97
C SER A 133 14.44 -3.06 1.97
N SER A 134 13.18 -3.06 2.35
CA SER A 134 12.08 -3.51 1.47
C SER A 134 11.02 -2.42 1.30
N VAL A 135 10.66 -2.16 0.06
CA VAL A 135 9.61 -1.20 -0.32
C VAL A 135 8.46 -1.96 -0.97
N VAL A 136 7.27 -1.78 -0.42
CA VAL A 136 6.06 -2.43 -0.94
C VAL A 136 5.05 -1.36 -1.35
N PHE A 137 4.54 -1.48 -2.56
CA PHE A 137 3.46 -0.64 -3.08
C PHE A 137 2.15 -1.41 -3.06
N THR A 138 1.06 -0.77 -2.65
CA THR A 138 -0.28 -1.31 -2.84
C THR A 138 -0.81 -0.85 -4.21
N SER A 139 -0.70 -1.72 -5.20
CA SER A 139 -1.32 -1.56 -6.51
C SER A 139 -2.77 -2.08 -6.46
N SER A 140 -3.23 -2.81 -7.47
CA SER A 140 -4.57 -3.39 -7.58
C SER A 140 -4.59 -4.40 -8.74
N VAL A 141 -5.56 -5.31 -8.74
CA VAL A 141 -5.91 -6.10 -9.94
C VAL A 141 -6.21 -5.20 -11.14
N SER A 142 -6.75 -4.00 -10.88
CA SER A 142 -6.99 -3.00 -11.94
C SER A 142 -5.69 -2.53 -12.61
N GLY A 143 -4.61 -2.43 -11.85
CA GLY A 143 -3.27 -2.11 -12.38
C GLY A 143 -2.67 -3.23 -13.24
N LEU A 144 -3.21 -4.45 -13.17
CA LEU A 144 -2.82 -5.60 -13.98
C LEU A 144 -3.77 -5.85 -15.16
N GLY A 145 -4.65 -4.89 -15.48
CA GLY A 145 -5.56 -4.96 -16.61
C GLY A 145 -6.95 -5.54 -16.30
N ARG A 146 -7.28 -5.84 -15.05
CA ARG A 146 -8.65 -6.23 -14.65
C ARG A 146 -9.46 -4.97 -14.33
N VAL A 147 -10.02 -4.35 -15.36
CA VAL A 147 -10.66 -3.04 -15.25
C VAL A 147 -12.17 -3.16 -15.43
N SER A 148 -12.94 -2.62 -14.49
CA SER A 148 -14.38 -2.46 -14.62
C SER A 148 -14.74 -1.13 -15.30
N PRO A 149 -15.90 -1.03 -15.99
CA PRO A 149 -16.38 0.23 -16.54
C PRO A 149 -16.42 1.34 -15.47
N GLY A 150 -16.01 2.54 -15.85
CA GLY A 150 -15.90 3.70 -14.96
C GLY A 150 -14.67 3.72 -14.05
N ASN A 151 -13.88 2.63 -13.94
CA ASN A 151 -12.69 2.56 -13.09
C ASN A 151 -11.37 2.77 -13.85
N THR A 152 -11.44 3.30 -15.07
CA THR A 152 -10.29 3.44 -15.99
C THR A 152 -9.21 4.38 -15.46
N MET A 153 -9.59 5.51 -14.84
CA MET A 153 -8.62 6.44 -14.24
C MET A 153 -7.84 5.77 -13.10
N TYR A 154 -8.55 5.11 -12.19
CA TYR A 154 -7.91 4.39 -11.09
C TYR A 154 -6.98 3.29 -11.61
N ALA A 155 -7.44 2.51 -12.60
CA ALA A 155 -6.63 1.47 -13.24
C ALA A 155 -5.34 2.05 -13.84
N ALA A 156 -5.43 3.20 -14.52
CA ALA A 156 -4.26 3.89 -15.07
C ALA A 156 -3.26 4.28 -13.98
N THR A 157 -3.73 4.81 -12.81
CA THR A 157 -2.85 5.16 -11.70
C THR A 157 -2.15 3.94 -11.10
N LYS A 158 -2.87 2.82 -10.95
CA LYS A 158 -2.32 1.58 -10.38
C LYS A 158 -1.46 0.80 -11.38
N GLY A 159 -1.76 0.90 -12.69
CA GLY A 159 -0.90 0.36 -13.75
C GLY A 159 0.46 1.07 -13.82
N ALA A 160 0.46 2.40 -13.67
CA ALA A 160 1.70 3.17 -13.57
C ALA A 160 2.58 2.70 -12.40
N VAL A 161 1.98 2.47 -11.21
CA VAL A 161 2.69 1.93 -10.04
C VAL A 161 3.23 0.54 -10.30
N SER A 162 2.43 -0.36 -10.88
CA SER A 162 2.84 -1.74 -11.19
C SER A 162 4.05 -1.80 -12.12
N THR A 163 4.10 -0.92 -13.11
CA THR A 163 5.24 -0.82 -14.03
C THR A 163 6.45 -0.14 -13.38
N PHE A 164 6.22 0.93 -12.60
CA PHE A 164 7.29 1.63 -11.88
C PHE A 164 8.06 0.70 -10.93
N VAL A 165 7.37 -0.17 -10.20
CA VAL A 165 7.97 -1.15 -9.29
C VAL A 165 9.03 -2.01 -9.98
N MET A 166 8.78 -2.48 -11.21
CA MET A 166 9.72 -3.32 -11.95
C MET A 166 11.01 -2.57 -12.32
N GLY A 167 10.88 -1.29 -12.72
CA GLY A 167 12.04 -0.43 -12.99
C GLY A 167 12.83 -0.11 -11.74
N ALA A 168 12.14 0.36 -10.68
CA ALA A 168 12.75 0.70 -9.40
C ALA A 168 13.48 -0.50 -8.75
N ALA A 169 12.93 -1.71 -8.88
CA ALA A 169 13.58 -2.93 -8.40
C ALA A 169 14.95 -3.15 -9.06
N LYS A 170 15.05 -2.98 -10.37
CA LYS A 170 16.31 -3.12 -11.10
C LYS A 170 17.33 -2.06 -10.69
N GLU A 171 16.89 -0.80 -10.58
CA GLU A 171 17.78 0.33 -10.24
C GLU A 171 18.32 0.24 -8.80
N LEU A 172 17.53 -0.27 -7.87
CA LEU A 172 17.86 -0.28 -6.44
C LEU A 172 18.46 -1.60 -5.95
N ALA A 173 18.47 -2.65 -6.79
CA ALA A 173 19.00 -3.97 -6.43
C ALA A 173 20.49 -3.93 -5.98
N SER A 174 21.32 -3.12 -6.67
CA SER A 174 22.73 -2.96 -6.29
C SER A 174 22.95 -2.32 -4.91
N LYS A 175 21.93 -1.66 -4.35
CA LYS A 175 21.91 -1.10 -3.00
C LYS A 175 21.33 -2.08 -1.98
N GLY A 176 21.00 -3.30 -2.39
CA GLY A 176 20.31 -4.28 -1.54
C GLY A 176 18.85 -3.91 -1.22
N ILE A 177 18.24 -2.97 -1.95
CA ILE A 177 16.87 -2.54 -1.70
C ILE A 177 15.93 -3.33 -2.63
N ARG A 178 14.97 -4.04 -2.03
CA ARG A 178 13.92 -4.76 -2.77
C ARG A 178 12.70 -3.84 -2.94
N VAL A 179 12.09 -3.89 -4.13
CA VAL A 179 10.88 -3.10 -4.44
C VAL A 179 9.86 -4.04 -5.07
N ASN A 180 8.69 -4.14 -4.44
CA ASN A 180 7.62 -5.04 -4.87
C ASN A 180 6.26 -4.34 -4.79
N ALA A 181 5.23 -4.92 -5.39
CA ALA A 181 3.85 -4.51 -5.19
C ALA A 181 2.97 -5.69 -4.79
N VAL A 182 1.94 -5.42 -4.00
CA VAL A 182 0.77 -6.28 -3.87
C VAL A 182 -0.33 -5.75 -4.77
N CYS A 183 -1.12 -6.64 -5.37
CA CYS A 183 -2.22 -6.32 -6.27
C CYS A 183 -3.51 -6.94 -5.73
N PRO A 184 -4.15 -6.31 -4.73
CA PRO A 184 -5.39 -6.81 -4.14
C PRO A 184 -6.54 -6.80 -5.13
N GLY A 185 -7.42 -7.81 -5.02
CA GLY A 185 -8.80 -7.76 -5.49
C GLY A 185 -9.69 -6.97 -4.52
N MET A 186 -11.00 -7.26 -4.56
CA MET A 186 -11.96 -6.67 -3.62
C MET A 186 -11.60 -7.08 -2.19
N THR A 187 -11.45 -6.09 -1.33
CA THR A 187 -11.06 -6.24 0.08
C THR A 187 -12.03 -5.44 0.95
N GLU A 188 -12.48 -6.02 2.05
CA GLU A 188 -13.42 -5.41 3.00
C GLU A 188 -12.77 -4.23 3.72
N THR A 189 -12.90 -3.03 3.15
CA THR A 189 -12.32 -1.79 3.66
C THR A 189 -13.33 -0.65 3.57
N ASP A 190 -13.06 0.47 4.24
CA ASP A 190 -13.89 1.67 4.16
C ASP A 190 -14.09 2.19 2.72
N ILE A 191 -13.21 1.83 1.79
CA ILE A 191 -13.37 2.17 0.35
C ILE A 191 -14.66 1.55 -0.21
N MET A 192 -15.11 0.40 0.31
CA MET A 192 -16.34 -0.23 -0.14
C MET A 192 -17.61 0.58 0.20
N SER A 193 -17.59 1.37 1.27
CA SER A 193 -18.72 2.24 1.63
C SER A 193 -19.01 3.31 0.57
N HIS A 194 -18.08 3.55 -0.34
CA HIS A 194 -18.23 4.46 -1.47
C HIS A 194 -18.75 3.78 -2.75
N LEU A 195 -18.95 2.46 -2.71
CA LEU A 195 -19.58 1.74 -3.83
C LEU A 195 -21.09 1.97 -3.77
N ALA A 196 -21.66 2.50 -4.85
CA ALA A 196 -23.11 2.64 -5.00
C ALA A 196 -23.74 1.29 -5.37
N ALA A 197 -23.59 0.28 -4.51
CA ALA A 197 -24.11 -1.07 -4.72
C ALA A 197 -24.97 -1.49 -3.52
N SER A 198 -26.10 -2.18 -3.76
CA SER A 198 -26.91 -2.79 -2.69
C SER A 198 -26.18 -4.01 -2.11
N GLU A 199 -26.59 -4.42 -0.88
CA GLU A 199 -26.02 -5.64 -0.27
C GLU A 199 -26.28 -6.88 -1.12
N GLU A 200 -27.42 -6.97 -1.81
CA GLU A 200 -27.73 -8.05 -2.73
C GLU A 200 -26.75 -8.09 -3.91
N GLN A 201 -26.41 -6.92 -4.48
CA GLN A 201 -25.41 -6.82 -5.55
C GLN A 201 -24.02 -7.21 -5.08
N LEU A 202 -23.65 -6.82 -3.85
CA LEU A 202 -22.37 -7.22 -3.26
C LEU A 202 -22.32 -8.72 -3.01
N GLU A 203 -23.43 -9.32 -2.55
CA GLU A 203 -23.51 -10.78 -2.34
C GLU A 203 -23.42 -11.55 -3.66
N GLU A 204 -24.08 -11.10 -4.71
CA GLU A 204 -23.93 -11.70 -6.05
C GLU A 204 -22.49 -11.55 -6.57
N ASP A 205 -21.85 -10.40 -6.35
CA ASP A 205 -20.45 -10.23 -6.75
C ASP A 205 -19.51 -11.15 -5.96
N ARG A 206 -19.72 -11.34 -4.63
CA ARG A 206 -18.96 -12.33 -3.83
C ARG A 206 -19.00 -13.73 -4.42
N LYS A 207 -20.15 -14.17 -4.92
CA LYS A 207 -20.32 -15.49 -5.57
C LYS A 207 -19.49 -15.67 -6.84
N THR A 208 -19.07 -14.56 -7.47
CA THR A 208 -18.24 -14.60 -8.67
C THR A 208 -16.77 -14.91 -8.38
N PHE A 209 -16.34 -14.76 -7.12
CA PHE A 209 -14.98 -15.12 -6.69
C PHE A 209 -14.88 -16.65 -6.50
N PRO A 210 -13.80 -17.30 -6.96
CA PRO A 210 -13.58 -18.72 -6.65
C PRO A 210 -13.64 -19.03 -5.15
N LEU A 211 -13.08 -18.16 -4.29
CA LEU A 211 -13.15 -18.34 -2.83
C LEU A 211 -14.46 -17.84 -2.20
N LYS A 212 -15.46 -17.38 -3.01
CA LYS A 212 -16.82 -17.00 -2.59
C LYS A 212 -16.90 -15.90 -1.52
N ARG A 213 -15.88 -15.08 -1.41
CA ARG A 213 -15.84 -13.94 -0.49
C ARG A 213 -14.87 -12.87 -0.98
N TYR A 214 -14.95 -11.70 -0.41
CA TYR A 214 -13.91 -10.69 -0.50
C TYR A 214 -12.72 -11.03 0.43
N GLY A 215 -11.57 -10.44 0.17
CA GLY A 215 -10.43 -10.52 1.06
C GLY A 215 -10.60 -9.63 2.30
N LYS A 216 -9.95 -10.00 3.40
CA LYS A 216 -9.86 -9.15 4.59
C LYS A 216 -8.60 -8.28 4.52
N PRO A 217 -8.61 -7.08 5.16
CA PRO A 217 -7.41 -6.22 5.22
C PRO A 217 -6.18 -6.94 5.76
N GLU A 218 -6.34 -7.82 6.74
CA GLU A 218 -5.27 -8.61 7.36
C GLU A 218 -4.62 -9.57 6.37
N GLU A 219 -5.39 -10.16 5.45
CA GLU A 219 -4.86 -11.09 4.44
C GLU A 219 -3.93 -10.37 3.46
N ILE A 220 -4.22 -9.10 3.15
CA ILE A 220 -3.33 -8.27 2.35
C ILE A 220 -2.12 -7.82 3.19
N ALA A 221 -2.32 -7.50 4.47
CA ALA A 221 -1.24 -7.12 5.38
C ALA A 221 -0.23 -8.25 5.55
N TRP A 222 -0.64 -9.50 5.68
CA TRP A 222 0.27 -10.64 5.79
C TRP A 222 1.13 -10.85 4.54
N ALA A 223 0.57 -10.61 3.36
CA ALA A 223 1.35 -10.65 2.12
C ALA A 223 2.35 -9.48 2.03
N ILE A 224 1.98 -8.29 2.51
CA ILE A 224 2.88 -7.14 2.63
C ILE A 224 4.02 -7.48 3.61
N ILE A 225 3.72 -8.08 4.76
CA ILE A 225 4.70 -8.54 5.75
C ILE A 225 5.67 -9.56 5.14
N TYR A 226 5.16 -10.53 4.38
CA TYR A 226 6.02 -11.44 3.62
C TYR A 226 7.04 -10.65 2.79
N LEU A 227 6.59 -9.66 2.03
CA LEU A 227 7.47 -8.85 1.18
C LEU A 227 8.41 -7.92 1.97
N LEU A 228 8.06 -7.51 3.20
CA LEU A 228 8.91 -6.71 4.09
C LEU A 228 9.95 -7.55 4.81
N SER A 229 9.66 -8.82 5.05
CA SER A 229 10.46 -9.72 5.88
C SER A 229 11.61 -10.38 5.12
N ASP A 230 12.46 -11.09 5.86
CA ASP A 230 13.57 -11.85 5.30
C ASP A 230 13.12 -13.13 4.58
N ALA A 231 11.85 -13.57 4.81
CA ALA A 231 11.23 -14.66 4.07
C ALA A 231 11.14 -14.39 2.56
N SER A 232 11.19 -13.13 2.14
CA SER A 232 11.18 -12.72 0.74
C SER A 232 12.52 -12.14 0.24
N ALA A 233 13.66 -12.51 0.87
CA ALA A 233 14.96 -11.95 0.54
C ALA A 233 15.36 -12.10 -0.94
N TRP A 234 14.78 -13.08 -1.66
CA TRP A 234 15.04 -13.34 -3.08
C TRP A 234 13.88 -12.87 -3.99
N VAL A 235 12.98 -11.98 -3.48
CA VAL A 235 11.83 -11.47 -4.22
C VAL A 235 11.95 -9.97 -4.41
N THR A 236 12.12 -9.52 -5.66
CA THR A 236 12.09 -8.11 -6.05
C THR A 236 11.51 -7.94 -7.45
N GLY A 237 10.81 -6.83 -7.70
CA GLY A 237 10.18 -6.52 -8.98
C GLY A 237 8.86 -7.25 -9.23
N THR A 238 8.29 -7.94 -8.22
CA THR A 238 7.02 -8.66 -8.38
C THR A 238 5.80 -7.77 -8.18
N ASN A 239 4.75 -8.09 -8.92
CA ASN A 239 3.38 -7.64 -8.69
C ASN A 239 2.60 -8.85 -8.15
N LEU A 240 2.55 -9.02 -6.83
CA LEU A 240 1.93 -10.16 -6.16
C LEU A 240 0.41 -10.02 -6.18
N LEU A 241 -0.26 -10.89 -6.95
CA LEU A 241 -1.72 -10.93 -7.06
C LEU A 241 -2.34 -11.59 -5.83
N ILE A 242 -3.36 -10.92 -5.23
CA ILE A 242 -4.09 -11.39 -4.05
C ILE A 242 -5.57 -11.06 -4.25
N ASP A 243 -6.32 -11.95 -4.89
CA ASP A 243 -7.65 -11.64 -5.41
C ASP A 243 -8.70 -12.76 -5.24
N GLY A 244 -8.42 -13.76 -4.42
CA GLY A 244 -9.31 -14.90 -4.23
C GLY A 244 -9.59 -15.69 -5.50
N GLY A 245 -8.68 -15.61 -6.48
CA GLY A 245 -8.79 -16.28 -7.77
C GLY A 245 -9.64 -15.54 -8.82
N ARG A 246 -10.08 -14.30 -8.53
CA ARG A 246 -10.97 -13.51 -9.41
C ARG A 246 -10.43 -13.31 -10.83
N CYS A 247 -9.11 -13.25 -10.98
CA CYS A 247 -8.45 -13.04 -12.26
C CYS A 247 -8.12 -14.35 -13.01
N LEU A 248 -8.41 -15.51 -12.44
CA LEU A 248 -8.25 -16.78 -13.15
C LEU A 248 -9.21 -16.84 -14.36
N LYS A 249 -8.71 -17.35 -15.47
CA LYS A 249 -9.48 -17.55 -16.70
C LYS A 249 -10.13 -18.93 -16.69
#